data_96ba8e131ba9b5a7421d30777b784b28
#
_entry.id   96ba8e131ba9b5a7421d30777b784b28
#
_cell.length_a   1.000
_cell.length_b   1.000
_cell.length_c   1.000
_cell.angle_alpha   90.00
_cell.angle_beta   90.00
_cell.angle_gamma   90.00
#
_symmetry.space_group_name_H-M   'P 1'
#
loop_
_entity.id
_entity.type
_entity.pdbx_description
1 polymer ?
#
loop_
_entity_poly.entity_id
_entity_poly.type
_entity_poly.pdbx_seq_one_letter_code
_entity_poly.pdbx_strand_id
1 'polypeptide(L)'
;MRLHRTLVFATIDSLDLIFNEQKQADKVLRSTLKKDKRWGSRDRSFIAETTYDIVRWKRLYQEIAEVQAPFSRGNLYRMFAVWCTLKGIAIPKDW
;
A
#
# COMPACT_ATOMS: atom_id res chain seq x y z
N MET A 1 10.68 -7.82 9.73
CA MET A 1 9.60 -6.85 10.00
C MET A 1 8.28 -7.58 10.16
N ARG A 2 7.52 -7.21 11.17
CA ARG A 2 6.20 -7.80 11.40
C ARG A 2 5.11 -6.91 10.80
N LEU A 3 4.26 -7.47 9.95
CA LEU A 3 3.15 -6.73 9.36
C LEU A 3 1.97 -6.61 10.33
N HIS A 4 1.34 -5.45 10.31
CA HIS A 4 0.10 -5.20 11.05
C HIS A 4 -1.01 -4.88 10.07
N ARG A 5 -2.17 -5.51 10.23
CA ARG A 5 -3.29 -5.33 9.32
C ARG A 5 -3.72 -3.89 9.16
N THR A 6 -3.70 -3.12 10.25
CA THR A 6 -4.10 -1.71 10.18
C THR A 6 -3.20 -0.90 9.26
N LEU A 7 -1.90 -1.19 9.25
CA LEU A 7 -0.95 -0.51 8.36
C LEU A 7 -1.15 -0.93 6.91
N VAL A 8 -1.43 -2.21 6.69
CA VAL A 8 -1.70 -2.73 5.34
C VAL A 8 -2.98 -2.11 4.80
N PHE A 9 -4.04 -2.06 5.61
CA PHE A 9 -5.31 -1.44 5.19
C PHE A 9 -5.13 0.04 4.86
N ALA A 10 -4.35 0.77 5.67
CA ALA A 10 -4.07 2.17 5.39
C ALA A 10 -3.33 2.34 4.07
N THR A 11 -2.37 1.46 3.78
CA THR A 11 -1.64 1.47 2.51
C THR A 11 -2.59 1.19 1.33
N ILE A 12 -3.43 0.17 1.45
CA ILE A 12 -4.38 -0.19 0.38
C ILE A 12 -5.40 0.91 0.17
N ASP A 13 -5.93 1.51 1.24
CA ASP A 13 -6.85 2.65 1.14
C ASP A 13 -6.19 3.81 0.41
N SER A 14 -4.93 4.09 0.71
CA SER A 14 -4.19 5.16 0.04
C SER A 14 -4.00 4.86 -1.45
N LEU A 15 -3.63 3.63 -1.79
CA LEU A 15 -3.47 3.23 -3.19
C LEU A 15 -4.79 3.32 -3.96
N ASP A 16 -5.90 2.95 -3.32
CA ASP A 16 -7.22 3.06 -3.93
C ASP A 16 -7.53 4.50 -4.30
N LEU A 17 -7.32 5.43 -3.39
CA LEU A 17 -7.55 6.85 -3.66
C LEU A 17 -6.64 7.39 -4.76
N ILE A 18 -5.38 6.97 -4.75
CA ILE A 18 -4.40 7.46 -5.73
C ILE A 18 -4.67 6.89 -7.12
N PHE A 19 -4.88 5.58 -7.22
CA PHE A 19 -5.00 4.91 -8.52
C PHE A 19 -6.40 4.98 -9.12
N ASN A 20 -7.43 4.75 -8.31
CA ASN A 20 -8.81 4.69 -8.82
C ASN A 20 -9.50 6.05 -8.84
N GLU A 21 -9.16 6.93 -7.89
CA GLU A 21 -9.75 8.26 -7.82
C GLU A 21 -8.81 9.37 -8.26
N GLN A 22 -7.62 9.02 -8.70
CA GLN A 22 -6.62 9.93 -9.25
C GLN A 22 -6.25 11.08 -8.29
N LYS A 23 -6.24 10.79 -7.00
CA LYS A 23 -5.82 11.75 -5.99
C LYS A 23 -4.29 11.83 -5.94
N GLN A 24 -3.76 12.97 -5.53
CA GLN A 24 -2.32 13.15 -5.40
C GLN A 24 -1.79 12.40 -4.18
N ALA A 25 -0.70 11.65 -4.38
CA ALA A 25 -0.13 10.80 -3.33
C ALA A 25 0.21 11.60 -2.07
N ASP A 26 0.83 12.77 -2.22
CA ASP A 26 1.20 13.60 -1.06
C ASP A 26 0.00 13.98 -0.21
N LYS A 27 -1.09 14.37 -0.86
CA LYS A 27 -2.30 14.77 -0.16
C LYS A 27 -2.98 13.59 0.54
N VAL A 28 -3.03 12.45 -0.16
CA VAL A 28 -3.61 11.23 0.39
C VAL A 28 -2.85 10.79 1.63
N LEU A 29 -1.52 10.75 1.55
CA LEU A 29 -0.70 10.31 2.67
C LEU A 29 -0.76 11.28 3.84
N ARG A 30 -0.79 12.58 3.56
CA ARG A 30 -0.94 13.57 4.64
C ARG A 30 -2.21 13.32 5.44
N SER A 31 -3.30 13.01 4.76
CA SER A 31 -4.57 12.68 5.40
C SER A 31 -4.53 11.33 6.11
N THR A 32 -4.01 10.30 5.42
CA THR A 32 -3.97 8.94 5.95
C THR A 32 -3.14 8.86 7.24
N LEU A 33 -1.97 9.50 7.26
CA LEU A 33 -1.06 9.41 8.40
C LEU A 33 -1.59 10.10 9.65
N LYS A 34 -2.63 10.89 9.54
CA LYS A 34 -3.29 11.54 10.68
C LYS A 34 -4.44 10.71 11.26
N LYS A 35 -4.84 9.64 10.59
CA LYS A 35 -6.05 8.88 10.99
C LYS A 35 -5.91 8.15 12.30
N ASP A 36 -4.72 7.69 12.63
CA ASP A 36 -4.51 6.94 13.87
C ASP A 36 -3.35 7.54 14.64
N LYS A 37 -3.66 8.16 15.78
CA LYS A 37 -2.66 8.82 16.62
C LYS A 37 -1.70 7.84 17.29
N ARG A 38 -2.05 6.55 17.32
CA ARG A 38 -1.20 5.51 17.90
C ARG A 38 -0.03 5.14 17.01
N TRP A 39 -0.09 5.51 15.72
CA TRP A 39 1.00 5.22 14.80
C TRP A 39 2.23 6.05 15.13
N GLY A 40 3.33 5.36 15.43
CA GLY A 40 4.62 6.00 15.62
C GLY A 40 5.33 6.27 14.31
N SER A 41 6.57 6.74 14.38
CA SER A 41 7.34 7.08 13.19
C SER A 41 7.59 5.88 12.29
N ARG A 42 7.79 4.67 12.84
CA ARG A 42 7.99 3.46 12.05
C ARG A 42 6.74 3.09 11.26
N ASP A 43 5.58 3.17 11.89
CA ASP A 43 4.31 2.85 11.24
C ASP A 43 4.04 3.81 10.10
N ARG A 44 4.24 5.09 10.34
CA ARG A 44 4.05 6.14 9.33
C ARG A 44 5.02 5.98 8.18
N SER A 45 6.28 5.69 8.48
CA SER A 45 7.29 5.45 7.44
C SER A 45 6.92 4.25 6.58
N PHE A 46 6.44 3.17 7.19
CA PHE A 46 6.01 2.00 6.44
C PHE A 46 4.91 2.34 5.45
N ILE A 47 3.85 3.02 5.91
CA ILE A 47 2.72 3.38 5.05
C ILE A 47 3.20 4.28 3.91
N ALA A 48 3.97 5.32 4.23
CA ALA A 48 4.43 6.28 3.24
C ALA A 48 5.38 5.65 2.22
N GLU A 49 6.41 4.95 2.68
CA GLU A 49 7.40 4.35 1.80
C GLU A 49 6.80 3.28 0.90
N THR A 50 5.94 2.42 1.45
CA THR A 50 5.28 1.38 0.68
C THR A 50 4.38 1.98 -0.39
N THR A 51 3.58 2.98 -0.01
CA THR A 51 2.67 3.64 -0.95
C THR A 51 3.45 4.33 -2.06
N TYR A 52 4.48 5.12 -1.73
CA TYR A 52 5.27 5.81 -2.74
C TYR A 52 6.00 4.83 -3.68
N ASP A 53 6.52 3.74 -3.14
CA ASP A 53 7.22 2.76 -3.96
C ASP A 53 6.27 2.10 -4.97
N ILE A 54 5.09 1.70 -4.53
CA ILE A 54 4.11 1.08 -5.41
C ILE A 54 3.59 2.08 -6.45
N VAL A 55 3.37 3.33 -6.06
CA VAL A 55 2.96 4.39 -7.00
C VAL A 55 4.05 4.63 -8.05
N ARG A 56 5.31 4.73 -7.62
CA ARG A 56 6.44 4.97 -8.51
C ARG A 56 6.60 3.86 -9.54
N TRP A 57 6.45 2.62 -9.13
CA TRP A 57 6.66 1.45 -9.98
C TRP A 57 5.34 0.76 -10.33
N LYS A 58 4.28 1.54 -10.49
CA LYS A 58 2.92 1.03 -10.73
C LYS A 58 2.86 -0.04 -11.82
N ARG A 59 3.49 0.21 -12.96
CA ARG A 59 3.46 -0.74 -14.07
C ARG A 59 4.11 -2.07 -13.71
N LEU A 60 5.24 -2.01 -13.03
CA LEU A 60 5.94 -3.20 -12.62
C LEU A 60 5.06 -4.07 -11.71
N TYR A 61 4.50 -3.46 -10.67
CA TYR A 61 3.65 -4.20 -9.74
C TYR A 61 2.36 -4.68 -10.41
N GLN A 62 1.82 -3.89 -11.30
CA GLN A 62 0.64 -4.26 -12.07
C GLN A 62 0.89 -5.47 -12.95
N GLU A 63 2.01 -5.51 -13.64
CA GLU A 63 2.37 -6.62 -14.51
C GLU A 63 2.67 -7.89 -13.74
N ILE A 64 3.46 -7.80 -12.66
CA ILE A 64 3.80 -8.98 -11.87
C ILE A 64 2.55 -9.54 -11.18
N ALA A 65 1.69 -8.69 -10.67
CA ALA A 65 0.46 -9.12 -10.01
C ALA A 65 -0.63 -9.54 -11.00
N GLU A 66 -0.45 -9.27 -12.29
CA GLU A 66 -1.40 -9.57 -13.36
C GLU A 66 -2.77 -8.94 -13.12
N VAL A 67 -2.77 -7.64 -12.80
CA VAL A 67 -3.99 -6.89 -12.53
C VAL A 67 -4.08 -5.67 -13.43
N GLN A 68 -5.28 -5.15 -13.62
CA GLN A 68 -5.55 -3.99 -14.48
C GLN A 68 -6.48 -3.00 -13.77
N ALA A 69 -6.33 -1.73 -14.14
CA ALA A 69 -7.23 -0.68 -13.66
C ALA A 69 -8.64 -0.83 -14.26
N PRO A 70 -9.71 -0.47 -13.57
CA PRO A 70 -9.69 -0.02 -12.18
C PRO A 70 -9.39 -1.17 -11.22
N PHE A 71 -8.65 -0.85 -10.16
CA PHE A 71 -8.18 -1.90 -9.25
C PHE A 71 -9.21 -2.17 -8.16
N SER A 72 -9.65 -3.43 -8.04
CA SER A 72 -10.41 -3.86 -6.89
C SER A 72 -9.50 -3.87 -5.65
N ARG A 73 -10.11 -3.91 -4.48
CA ARG A 73 -9.34 -4.00 -3.25
C ARG A 73 -8.45 -5.24 -3.22
N GLY A 74 -8.96 -6.36 -3.72
CA GLY A 74 -8.17 -7.58 -3.85
C GLY A 74 -6.98 -7.43 -4.79
N ASN A 75 -7.16 -6.71 -5.89
CA ASN A 75 -6.07 -6.45 -6.83
C ASN A 75 -5.00 -5.54 -6.22
N LEU A 76 -5.41 -4.53 -5.46
CA LEU A 76 -4.46 -3.68 -4.74
C LEU A 76 -3.69 -4.50 -3.70
N TYR A 77 -4.35 -5.42 -3.03
CA TYR A 77 -3.70 -6.31 -2.09
C TYR A 77 -2.67 -7.19 -2.81
N ARG A 78 -2.98 -7.68 -4.01
CA ARG A 78 -2.03 -8.48 -4.80
C ARG A 78 -0.78 -7.66 -5.15
N MET A 79 -0.95 -6.39 -5.52
CA MET A 79 0.19 -5.51 -5.79
C MET A 79 1.03 -5.32 -4.53
N PHE A 80 0.38 -5.14 -3.39
CA PHE A 80 1.06 -5.05 -2.10
C PHE A 80 1.81 -6.35 -1.79
N ALA A 81 1.21 -7.51 -2.06
CA ALA A 81 1.85 -8.81 -1.83
C ALA A 81 3.11 -8.98 -2.69
N VAL A 82 3.07 -8.52 -3.94
CA VAL A 82 4.25 -8.51 -4.81
C VAL A 82 5.33 -7.63 -4.19
N TRP A 83 4.98 -6.46 -3.70
CA TRP A 83 5.92 -5.57 -3.04
C TRP A 83 6.57 -6.27 -1.83
N CYS A 84 5.78 -6.93 -1.01
CA CYS A 84 6.30 -7.68 0.13
C CYS A 84 7.29 -8.76 -0.30
N THR A 85 6.95 -9.52 -1.34
CA THR A 85 7.81 -10.56 -1.86
C THR A 85 9.15 -10.00 -2.31
N LEU A 86 9.13 -8.89 -3.05
CA LEU A 86 10.36 -8.27 -3.55
C LEU A 86 11.21 -7.68 -2.43
N LYS A 87 10.60 -7.28 -1.32
CA LYS A 87 11.31 -6.74 -0.17
C LYS A 87 11.68 -7.81 0.87
N GLY A 88 11.31 -9.05 0.64
CA GLY A 88 11.60 -10.14 1.57
C GLY A 88 10.77 -10.08 2.84
N ILE A 89 9.60 -9.48 2.79
CA ILE A 89 8.69 -9.38 3.93
C ILE A 89 7.65 -10.49 3.84
N ALA A 90 7.58 -11.32 4.89
CA ALA A 90 6.63 -12.42 4.93
C ALA A 90 5.23 -11.92 5.28
N ILE A 91 4.24 -12.40 4.53
CA ILE A 91 2.83 -12.15 4.84
C ILE A 91 2.34 -13.26 5.77
N PRO A 92 1.69 -12.93 6.90
CA PRO A 92 1.15 -13.96 7.80
C PRO A 92 0.21 -14.91 7.06
N LYS A 93 0.27 -16.20 7.42
CA LYS A 93 -0.50 -17.24 6.72
C LYS A 93 -1.99 -17.11 6.87
N ASP A 94 -2.44 -16.44 7.91
CA ASP A 94 -3.86 -16.25 8.20
C ASP A 94 -4.49 -15.03 7.51
N TRP A 95 -3.75 -14.44 6.62
CA TRP A 95 -4.22 -13.23 5.90
C TRP A 95 -4.83 -13.55 4.55
#